data_906381fc40d3fd1f1c8cec5b66f383e4
#
_entry.id   906381fc40d3fd1f1c8cec5b66f383e4
#
_cell.length_a   1.000
_cell.length_b   1.000
_cell.length_c   1.000
_cell.angle_alpha   90.00
_cell.angle_beta   90.00
_cell.angle_gamma   90.00
#
_symmetry.space_group_name_H-M   'P 1'
#
loop_
_entity.id
_entity.type
_entity.pdbx_description
1 polymer ?
#
loop_
_entity_poly.entity_id
_entity_poly.type
_entity_poly.pdbx_seq_one_letter_code
_entity_poly.pdbx_strand_id
1 'polypeptide(L)'
;MSLLKIQFANPINVSVQANKNATATDLKGADIAYFTSTTELGGFDTSSNLTEIGPIVSIDRNNNTITVLYSSLNSIPKPTDFIMFAKNRIVNMGSVLGYYARLRVRNNSTERAELYNLSVDVTESSK
;
A
#
# COMPACT_ATOMS: atom_id res chain seq x y z
N MET A 1 11.51 -2.28 17.24
CA MET A 1 11.19 -1.48 16.05
C MET A 1 11.47 -0.03 16.32
N SER A 2 12.06 0.65 15.37
CA SER A 2 12.45 2.05 15.49
C SER A 2 11.71 2.89 14.45
N LEU A 3 11.65 4.19 14.65
CA LEU A 3 11.09 5.13 13.69
C LEU A 3 12.21 5.72 12.83
N LEU A 4 12.07 5.62 11.53
CA LEU A 4 12.97 6.23 10.55
C LEU A 4 12.27 7.42 9.90
N LYS A 5 12.90 8.59 9.96
CA LYS A 5 12.43 9.79 9.24
C LYS A 5 13.18 9.91 7.92
N ILE A 6 12.43 10.09 6.84
CA ILE A 6 12.97 10.30 5.49
C ILE A 6 12.41 11.62 4.96
N GLN A 7 13.30 12.53 4.60
CA GLN A 7 12.96 13.83 4.01
C GLN A 7 13.21 13.79 2.51
N PHE A 8 12.25 14.34 1.75
CA PHE A 8 12.31 14.43 0.30
C PHE A 8 12.57 15.86 -0.15
N ALA A 9 13.27 16.00 -1.26
CA ALA A 9 13.45 17.29 -1.92
C ALA A 9 12.15 17.77 -2.60
N ASN A 10 11.32 16.81 -3.05
CA ASN A 10 10.07 17.07 -3.76
C ASN A 10 8.85 16.79 -2.88
N PRO A 11 7.69 17.40 -3.18
CA PRO A 11 6.45 17.12 -2.47
C PRO A 11 6.04 15.64 -2.53
N ILE A 12 5.59 15.13 -1.39
CA ILE A 12 5.09 13.76 -1.29
C ILE A 12 3.74 13.66 -2.01
N ASN A 13 3.56 12.61 -2.82
CA ASN A 13 2.32 12.36 -3.54
C ASN A 13 1.13 12.32 -2.56
N VAL A 14 0.04 13.00 -2.94
CA VAL A 14 -1.19 13.08 -2.12
C VAL A 14 -1.85 11.73 -1.87
N SER A 15 -1.62 10.76 -2.74
CA SER A 15 -2.16 9.40 -2.62
C SER A 15 -1.49 8.56 -1.53
N VAL A 16 -0.32 8.98 -1.02
CA VAL A 16 0.40 8.25 0.04
C VAL A 16 -0.35 8.37 1.36
N GLN A 17 -0.60 7.23 2.00
CA GLN A 17 -1.36 7.12 3.24
C GLN A 17 -0.49 6.63 4.39
N ALA A 18 -0.70 7.23 5.55
CA ALA A 18 -0.04 6.85 6.80
C ALA A 18 -1.07 6.49 7.86
N ASN A 19 -0.70 5.59 8.77
CA ASN A 19 -1.48 5.31 9.96
C ASN A 19 -0.57 5.13 11.17
N LYS A 20 -0.73 6.01 12.17
CA LYS A 20 0.08 5.98 13.40
C LYS A 20 -0.01 4.67 14.19
N ASN A 21 -1.06 3.90 13.98
CA ASN A 21 -1.29 2.62 14.63
C ASN A 21 -0.85 1.42 13.78
N ALA A 22 -0.22 1.68 12.62
CA ALA A 22 0.33 0.62 11.78
C ALA A 22 1.47 -0.11 12.48
N THR A 23 1.52 -1.43 12.30
CA THR A 23 2.59 -2.30 12.76
C THR A 23 3.13 -3.13 11.61
N ALA A 24 4.23 -3.84 11.77
CA ALA A 24 4.77 -4.71 10.73
C ALA A 24 3.82 -5.86 10.35
N THR A 25 2.94 -6.27 11.27
CA THR A 25 1.98 -7.36 11.05
C THR A 25 0.57 -6.89 10.75
N ASP A 26 0.23 -5.63 11.11
CA ASP A 26 -1.08 -5.02 10.90
C ASP A 26 -0.92 -3.59 10.38
N LEU A 27 -0.98 -3.44 9.07
CA LEU A 27 -0.73 -2.17 8.38
C LEU A 27 -1.84 -1.13 8.56
N LYS A 28 -3.04 -1.52 8.96
CA LYS A 28 -4.22 -0.64 9.21
C LYS A 28 -4.45 0.42 8.13
N GLY A 29 -4.22 0.06 6.89
CA GLY A 29 -4.38 0.95 5.75
C GLY A 29 -3.19 1.86 5.45
N ALA A 30 -2.10 1.77 6.21
CA ALA A 30 -0.87 2.47 5.88
C ALA A 30 -0.22 1.91 4.61
N ASP A 31 0.36 2.78 3.81
CA ASP A 31 1.20 2.37 2.70
C ASP A 31 2.56 1.87 3.22
N ILE A 32 3.23 1.06 2.43
CA ILE A 32 4.56 0.52 2.75
C ILE A 32 5.61 1.26 1.94
N ALA A 33 6.66 1.71 2.60
CA ALA A 33 7.81 2.30 1.95
C ALA A 33 8.86 1.24 1.62
N TYR A 34 9.41 1.36 0.41
CA TYR A 34 10.50 0.55 -0.11
C TYR A 34 11.63 1.45 -0.59
N PHE A 35 12.82 0.92 -0.63
CA PHE A 35 13.94 1.60 -1.27
C PHE A 35 14.70 0.66 -2.19
N THR A 36 15.42 1.27 -3.11
CA THR A 36 16.33 0.55 -4.00
C THR A 36 17.53 1.42 -4.31
N SER A 37 18.71 0.81 -4.32
CA SER A 37 19.91 1.46 -4.82
C SER A 37 19.93 1.35 -6.34
N THR A 38 20.16 2.47 -7.01
CA THR A 38 20.25 2.53 -8.45
C THR A 38 21.69 2.51 -8.92
N THR A 39 21.93 1.90 -10.07
CA THR A 39 23.21 1.94 -10.80
C THR A 39 22.95 2.44 -12.21
N GLU A 40 23.83 3.33 -12.68
CA GLU A 40 23.74 3.82 -14.04
C GLU A 40 24.20 2.74 -15.02
N LEU A 41 23.35 2.45 -16.01
CA LEU A 41 23.66 1.54 -17.11
C LEU A 41 23.21 2.15 -18.44
N GLY A 42 24.16 2.50 -19.30
CA GLY A 42 23.86 3.07 -20.61
C GLY A 42 23.10 4.41 -20.57
N GLY A 43 23.32 5.24 -19.55
CA GLY A 43 22.66 6.53 -19.36
C GLY A 43 21.31 6.45 -18.66
N PHE A 44 20.93 5.27 -18.15
CA PHE A 44 19.69 5.05 -17.39
C PHE A 44 20.01 4.47 -16.01
N ASP A 45 19.29 4.95 -15.01
CA ASP A 45 19.33 4.36 -13.68
C ASP A 45 18.52 3.06 -13.65
N THR A 46 19.22 1.97 -13.33
CA THR A 46 18.61 0.64 -13.22
C THR A 46 18.72 0.11 -11.80
N SER A 47 17.77 -0.70 -11.40
CA SER A 47 17.80 -1.40 -10.13
C SER A 47 17.28 -2.82 -10.27
N SER A 48 17.90 -3.75 -9.58
CA SER A 48 17.51 -5.16 -9.57
C SER A 48 16.86 -5.61 -8.26
N ASN A 49 17.05 -4.86 -7.18
CA ASN A 49 16.63 -5.27 -5.84
C ASN A 49 15.81 -4.19 -5.15
N LEU A 50 14.63 -4.59 -4.69
CA LEU A 50 13.74 -3.75 -3.89
C LEU A 50 13.76 -4.23 -2.44
N THR A 51 14.06 -3.32 -1.51
CA THR A 51 14.11 -3.61 -0.08
C THR A 51 12.98 -2.90 0.65
N GLU A 52 12.21 -3.63 1.43
CA GLU A 52 11.17 -3.07 2.27
C GLU A 52 11.77 -2.32 3.47
N ILE A 53 11.28 -1.11 3.73
CA ILE A 53 11.58 -0.35 4.94
C ILE A 53 10.53 -0.67 6.01
N GLY A 54 9.26 -0.50 5.66
CA GLY A 54 8.12 -0.78 6.53
C GLY A 54 6.95 0.16 6.31
N PRO A 55 5.89 0.05 7.14
CA PRO A 55 4.70 0.87 7.01
C PRO A 55 4.93 2.33 7.41
N ILE A 56 4.24 3.22 6.70
CA ILE A 56 4.29 4.66 6.96
C ILE A 56 3.36 4.99 8.12
N VAL A 57 3.92 5.53 9.19
CA VAL A 57 3.15 5.88 10.41
C VAL A 57 2.76 7.35 10.46
N SER A 58 3.49 8.22 9.78
CA SER A 58 3.20 9.66 9.74
C SER A 58 3.74 10.31 8.48
N ILE A 59 3.04 11.35 8.00
CA ILE A 59 3.44 12.17 6.86
C ILE A 59 3.35 13.64 7.26
N ASP A 60 4.45 14.36 7.13
CA ASP A 60 4.51 15.82 7.23
C ASP A 60 4.70 16.40 5.83
N ARG A 61 3.63 16.89 5.23
CA ARG A 61 3.64 17.42 3.86
C ARG A 61 4.26 18.82 3.78
N ASN A 62 4.30 19.55 4.89
CA ASN A 62 4.92 20.88 4.93
C ASN A 62 6.44 20.79 4.81
N ASN A 63 7.02 19.78 5.43
CA ASN A 63 8.46 19.53 5.42
C ASN A 63 8.86 18.40 4.46
N ASN A 64 7.92 17.87 3.67
CA ASN A 64 8.15 16.73 2.77
C ASN A 64 8.81 15.53 3.46
N THR A 65 8.35 15.21 4.66
CA THR A 65 8.95 14.18 5.51
C THR A 65 7.95 13.05 5.77
N ILE A 66 8.39 11.81 5.64
CA ILE A 66 7.66 10.64 6.11
C ILE A 66 8.36 10.05 7.34
N THR A 67 7.56 9.42 8.20
CA THR A 67 8.06 8.59 9.29
C THR A 67 7.60 7.16 9.04
N VAL A 68 8.55 6.25 9.00
CA VAL A 68 8.32 4.83 8.70
C VAL A 68 8.67 4.00 9.92
N LEU A 69 7.87 2.96 10.19
CA LEU A 69 8.19 1.98 11.21
C LEU A 69 9.22 1.00 10.65
N TYR A 70 10.43 1.09 11.15
CA TYR A 70 11.60 0.39 10.63
C TYR A 70 11.98 -0.80 11.51
N SER A 71 12.31 -1.91 10.88
CA SER A 71 12.91 -3.06 11.56
C SER A 71 14.44 -2.95 11.53
N SER A 72 15.10 -3.10 12.67
CA SER A 72 16.55 -3.07 12.77
C SER A 72 17.28 -4.18 11.99
N LEU A 73 16.53 -5.16 11.50
CA LEU A 73 17.05 -6.25 10.65
C LEU A 73 17.18 -5.83 9.19
N ASN A 74 16.54 -4.72 8.78
CA ASN A 74 16.56 -4.23 7.42
C ASN A 74 17.68 -3.20 7.22
N SER A 75 18.17 -3.08 5.98
CA SER A 75 19.11 -2.04 5.62
C SER A 75 18.45 -0.67 5.64
N ILE A 76 19.18 0.36 6.03
CA ILE A 76 18.72 1.75 6.01
C ILE A 76 18.99 2.35 4.62
N PRO A 77 18.03 3.06 4.00
CA PRO A 77 18.26 3.73 2.73
C PRO A 77 19.31 4.84 2.86
N LYS A 78 20.11 4.98 1.83
CA LYS A 78 21.09 6.08 1.68
C LYS A 78 20.43 7.29 1.02
N PRO A 79 21.01 8.49 1.13
CA PRO A 79 20.45 9.69 0.50
C PRO A 79 20.33 9.62 -1.03
N THR A 80 21.09 8.73 -1.67
CA THR A 80 21.07 8.50 -3.13
C THR A 80 20.11 7.41 -3.57
N ASP A 81 19.50 6.68 -2.62
CA ASP A 81 18.60 5.60 -2.94
C ASP A 81 17.22 6.13 -3.37
N PHE A 82 16.59 5.41 -4.26
CA PHE A 82 15.24 5.73 -4.72
C PHE A 82 14.20 5.14 -3.76
N ILE A 83 13.26 5.97 -3.32
CA ILE A 83 12.17 5.56 -2.41
C ILE A 83 10.88 5.38 -3.20
N MET A 84 10.22 4.25 -2.98
CA MET A 84 8.93 3.90 -3.58
C MET A 84 7.89 3.61 -2.51
N PHE A 85 6.63 3.79 -2.89
CA PHE A 85 5.48 3.51 -2.02
C PHE A 85 4.59 2.46 -2.66
N ALA A 86 4.28 1.40 -1.92
CA ALA A 86 3.30 0.41 -2.32
C ALA A 86 2.02 0.60 -1.53
N LYS A 87 0.89 0.56 -2.23
CA LYS A 87 -0.43 0.54 -1.60
C LYS A 87 -0.63 -0.74 -0.81
N ASN A 88 -1.18 -0.59 0.38
CA ASN A 88 -1.59 -1.75 1.14
C ASN A 88 -2.75 -2.46 0.42
N ARG A 89 -2.48 -3.65 -0.08
CA ARG A 89 -3.48 -4.47 -0.77
C ARG A 89 -4.60 -4.96 0.16
N ILE A 90 -4.36 -5.00 1.46
CA ILE A 90 -5.34 -5.48 2.44
C ILE A 90 -6.53 -4.52 2.53
N VAL A 91 -6.33 -3.22 2.29
CA VAL A 91 -7.41 -2.21 2.31
C VAL A 91 -8.38 -2.38 1.13
N ASN A 92 -7.92 -2.97 0.04
CA ASN A 92 -8.72 -3.21 -1.17
C ASN A 92 -9.24 -4.65 -1.29
N MET A 93 -9.24 -5.42 -0.22
CA MET A 93 -9.73 -6.81 -0.22
C MET A 93 -11.26 -6.93 -0.33
N GLY A 94 -11.96 -5.85 -0.64
CA GLY A 94 -13.38 -5.90 -1.02
C GLY A 94 -13.65 -6.32 -2.46
N SER A 95 -12.63 -6.36 -3.34
CA SER A 95 -12.80 -6.78 -4.73
C SER A 95 -12.46 -8.25 -4.91
N VAL A 96 -13.39 -9.01 -5.43
CA VAL A 96 -13.20 -10.40 -5.85
C VAL A 96 -12.69 -10.38 -7.29
N LEU A 97 -11.48 -10.92 -7.51
CA LEU A 97 -10.92 -11.07 -8.84
C LEU A 97 -11.19 -12.47 -9.38
N GLY A 98 -11.68 -12.57 -10.62
CA GLY A 98 -11.98 -13.83 -11.26
C GLY A 98 -12.42 -13.65 -12.71
N TYR A 99 -12.56 -14.76 -13.44
CA TYR A 99 -13.03 -14.75 -14.83
C TYR A 99 -14.54 -14.54 -14.94
N TYR A 100 -15.29 -14.88 -13.90
CA TYR A 100 -16.72 -14.64 -13.79
C TYR A 100 -17.14 -14.53 -12.34
N ALA A 101 -18.26 -13.88 -12.09
CA ALA A 101 -18.87 -13.81 -10.77
C ALA A 101 -20.19 -14.59 -10.78
N ARG A 102 -20.41 -15.40 -9.75
CA ARG A 102 -21.69 -16.05 -9.49
C ARG A 102 -22.24 -15.59 -8.16
N LEU A 103 -23.36 -14.92 -8.20
CA LEU A 103 -24.06 -14.50 -7.00
C LEU A 103 -25.19 -15.48 -6.68
N ARG A 104 -25.26 -15.94 -5.44
CA ARG A 104 -26.33 -16.79 -4.95
C ARG A 104 -26.93 -16.17 -3.70
N VAL A 105 -28.21 -15.86 -3.78
CA VAL A 105 -28.99 -15.39 -2.64
C VAL A 105 -29.90 -16.53 -2.18
N ARG A 106 -29.91 -16.79 -0.88
CA ARG A 106 -30.73 -17.86 -0.30
C ARG A 106 -31.43 -17.35 0.95
N ASN A 107 -32.73 -17.56 1.02
CA ASN A 107 -33.48 -17.37 2.25
C ASN A 107 -33.52 -18.67 3.05
N ASN A 108 -32.94 -18.67 4.25
CA ASN A 108 -32.96 -19.80 5.19
C ASN A 108 -33.94 -19.58 6.35
N SER A 109 -34.72 -18.49 6.33
CA SER A 109 -35.73 -18.23 7.36
C SER A 109 -36.97 -19.07 7.09
N THR A 110 -37.71 -19.37 8.15
CA THR A 110 -39.04 -20.03 8.05
C THR A 110 -40.15 -19.05 7.75
N GLU A 111 -39.86 -17.76 7.77
CA GLU A 111 -40.79 -16.67 7.50
C GLU A 111 -40.55 -16.09 6.10
N ARG A 112 -41.59 -15.40 5.58
CA ARG A 112 -41.51 -14.73 4.30
C ARG A 112 -40.47 -13.61 4.34
N ALA A 113 -39.52 -13.64 3.40
CA ALA A 113 -38.54 -12.58 3.19
C ALA A 113 -38.67 -12.06 1.75
N GLU A 114 -38.53 -10.75 1.59
CA GLU A 114 -38.61 -10.07 0.29
C GLU A 114 -37.29 -9.39 0.01
N LEU A 115 -36.76 -9.59 -1.21
CA LEU A 115 -35.58 -8.90 -1.71
C LEU A 115 -36.04 -7.89 -2.76
N TYR A 116 -35.87 -6.59 -2.45
CA TYR A 116 -36.36 -5.51 -3.33
C TYR A 116 -35.33 -5.09 -4.37
N ASN A 117 -34.05 -5.20 -4.05
CA ASN A 117 -32.99 -4.84 -4.99
C ASN A 117 -31.70 -5.62 -4.68
N LEU A 118 -30.96 -5.90 -5.73
CA LEU A 118 -29.62 -6.45 -5.67
C LEU A 118 -28.81 -5.84 -6.79
N SER A 119 -27.71 -5.20 -6.46
CA SER A 119 -26.79 -4.60 -7.44
C SER A 119 -25.38 -5.14 -7.26
N VAL A 120 -24.68 -5.27 -8.38
CA VAL A 120 -23.28 -5.71 -8.42
C VAL A 120 -22.52 -4.78 -9.36
N ASP A 121 -21.44 -4.21 -8.87
CA ASP A 121 -20.53 -3.44 -9.70
C ASP A 121 -19.41 -4.34 -10.21
N VAL A 122 -19.24 -4.38 -11.52
CA VAL A 122 -18.19 -5.15 -12.18
C VAL A 122 -17.32 -4.20 -12.98
N THR A 123 -16.02 -4.23 -12.70
CA THR A 123 -15.02 -3.50 -13.50
C THR A 123 -14.16 -4.52 -14.24
N GLU A 124 -14.04 -4.36 -15.55
CA GLU A 124 -13.08 -5.15 -16.31
C GLU A 124 -11.67 -4.64 -16.02
N SER A 125 -10.80 -5.57 -15.62
CA SER A 125 -9.37 -5.24 -15.58
C SER A 125 -8.86 -5.20 -17.02
N SER A 126 -8.29 -4.06 -17.42
CA SER A 126 -7.58 -3.97 -18.70
C SER A 126 -6.43 -4.98 -18.74
N LYS A 127 -6.39 -5.71 -19.83
CA LYS A 127 -5.31 -6.67 -20.10
C LYS A 127 -3.99 -5.95 -20.38
#